data_ecc3b70618c9aafddb837b9622720e5a
#
_entry.id   ecc3b70618c9aafddb837b9622720e5a
#
_cell.length_a   1.000
_cell.length_b   1.000
_cell.length_c   1.000
_cell.angle_alpha   90.00
_cell.angle_beta   90.00
_cell.angle_gamma   90.00
#
_symmetry.space_group_name_H-M   'P 1'
#
loop_
_entity.id
_entity.type
_entity.pdbx_description
1 polymer ?
#
loop_
_entity_poly.entity_id
_entity_poly.type
_entity_poly.pdbx_seq_one_letter_code
_entity_poly.pdbx_strand_id
1 'polypeptide(L)'
;MKTNTYLKKMDFGNEAADDVDDEELKSYFVTQDNFEAFLKDSKRLQVVKAKKGMGKSALIKWLGLEISERYENSLVIKIRGSELSRENFKLTNVLSEPNEYIQDWMVRFCALVNRELAKKVGFAFTDDQISLVESAEFQGFKERNLVSCLLSRFKHILGKYQPESIKEINHLEILKRIESLNYSSIWILIDDLDATFQNTDKDKVNIGSFFSACRYMIQDIKGINFRVTLRSDVWPVVRRHDESMDKIEQYISEIKWTEEDFKRIICRRIQSEFPKDTEGLNDNDLLGIIFQSTVCWNEKDVPTYQVLYILAYNRPRWGVQLCKLAQEDAIRKNMSHIGKRNIDARWGEYGLKRIADLVVEHKHQCPQVEDLVNSFRSLDRRFPQRELLEIIRKKILNSLNIQIDGQKIHKSESIADFLYRIGFIVARAEEDGYGYYHYNYSDLPDLFSGGNNDFNLIWEIHPCYREALNIKKLNAEQRNAKNYRYK
;
A
#
# COMPACT_ATOMS: atom_id res chain seq x y z
N MET A 1 33.73 25.41 0.38
CA MET A 1 33.67 23.92 0.25
C MET A 1 33.10 23.59 -1.11
N LYS A 2 33.75 22.71 -1.90
CA LYS A 2 33.16 22.26 -3.18
C LYS A 2 32.02 21.28 -2.84
N THR A 3 30.86 21.46 -3.50
CA THR A 3 29.74 20.52 -3.39
C THR A 3 30.23 19.14 -3.81
N ASN A 4 29.90 18.13 -3.01
CA ASN A 4 30.23 16.75 -3.32
C ASN A 4 29.68 16.35 -4.70
N THR A 5 30.52 15.79 -5.55
CA THR A 5 30.15 15.39 -6.90
C THR A 5 29.04 14.30 -6.87
N TYR A 6 29.10 13.38 -5.90
CA TYR A 6 28.08 12.35 -5.70
C TYR A 6 26.72 12.96 -5.34
N LEU A 7 26.71 13.94 -4.43
CA LEU A 7 25.47 14.62 -4.05
C LEU A 7 24.75 15.28 -5.24
N LYS A 8 25.52 15.86 -6.18
CA LYS A 8 24.94 16.48 -7.38
C LYS A 8 24.41 15.48 -8.40
N LYS A 9 25.05 14.33 -8.50
CA LYS A 9 24.71 13.28 -9.47
C LYS A 9 23.67 12.30 -8.95
N MET A 10 23.49 12.23 -7.60
CA MET A 10 22.55 11.29 -7.00
C MET A 10 21.12 11.51 -7.51
N ASP A 11 20.56 10.52 -8.15
CA ASP A 11 19.13 10.41 -8.36
C ASP A 11 18.56 9.35 -7.40
N PHE A 12 17.65 9.78 -6.53
CA PHE A 12 16.95 8.85 -5.65
C PHE A 12 15.89 8.00 -6.37
N GLY A 13 15.78 8.09 -7.69
CA GLY A 13 14.87 7.32 -8.53
C GLY A 13 13.40 7.72 -8.37
N ASN A 14 12.54 7.15 -9.17
CA ASN A 14 11.11 7.43 -9.14
C ASN A 14 10.45 7.02 -7.82
N GLU A 15 9.41 7.76 -7.44
CA GLU A 15 8.60 7.52 -6.25
C GLU A 15 7.48 6.51 -6.50
N ALA A 16 7.05 6.38 -7.77
CA ALA A 16 6.04 5.44 -8.21
C ALA A 16 6.71 4.30 -8.97
N ALA A 17 6.50 3.07 -8.53
CA ALA A 17 7.10 1.89 -9.17
C ALA A 17 6.58 1.65 -10.59
N ASP A 18 5.39 2.17 -10.92
CA ASP A 18 4.80 2.07 -12.25
C ASP A 18 5.61 2.82 -13.31
N ASP A 19 6.30 3.90 -12.90
CA ASP A 19 7.07 4.77 -13.78
C ASP A 19 8.55 4.37 -13.89
N VAL A 20 8.93 3.25 -13.27
CA VAL A 20 10.30 2.71 -13.25
C VAL A 20 10.37 1.53 -14.19
N ASP A 21 11.45 1.37 -14.95
CA ASP A 21 11.64 0.16 -15.73
C ASP A 21 11.99 -1.07 -14.83
N ASP A 22 11.97 -2.25 -15.43
CA ASP A 22 12.08 -3.50 -14.69
C ASP A 22 13.51 -3.72 -14.15
N GLU A 23 14.53 -3.35 -14.90
CA GLU A 23 15.95 -3.50 -14.49
C GLU A 23 16.31 -2.51 -13.39
N GLU A 24 15.86 -1.26 -13.54
CA GLU A 24 16.04 -0.24 -12.52
C GLU A 24 15.39 -0.68 -11.20
N LEU A 25 14.14 -1.16 -11.24
CA LEU A 25 13.47 -1.65 -10.02
C LEU A 25 14.26 -2.77 -9.37
N LYS A 26 14.72 -3.78 -10.13
CA LYS A 26 15.50 -4.90 -9.61
C LYS A 26 16.80 -4.43 -8.94
N SER A 27 17.44 -3.39 -9.44
CA SER A 27 18.72 -2.90 -8.93
C SER A 27 18.66 -2.39 -7.49
N TYR A 28 17.52 -1.83 -7.07
CA TYR A 28 17.37 -1.26 -5.72
C TYR A 28 16.21 -1.85 -4.90
N PHE A 29 15.47 -2.84 -5.42
CA PHE A 29 14.39 -3.46 -4.66
C PHE A 29 14.91 -4.17 -3.42
N VAL A 30 14.30 -3.91 -2.27
CA VAL A 30 14.63 -4.55 -0.99
C VAL A 30 13.54 -5.55 -0.65
N THR A 31 13.94 -6.81 -0.54
CA THR A 31 13.07 -7.90 -0.12
C THR A 31 12.95 -7.98 1.40
N GLN A 32 11.81 -8.44 1.89
CA GLN A 32 11.56 -8.85 3.26
C GLN A 32 11.40 -10.37 3.32
N ASP A 33 11.64 -10.97 4.48
CA ASP A 33 11.59 -12.43 4.65
C ASP A 33 10.23 -13.04 4.26
N ASN A 34 9.15 -12.29 4.46
CA ASN A 34 7.80 -12.71 4.10
C ASN A 34 7.53 -12.68 2.59
N PHE A 35 8.35 -11.99 1.78
CA PHE A 35 8.14 -11.86 0.33
C PHE A 35 8.36 -13.19 -0.40
N GLU A 36 9.22 -14.07 0.10
CA GLU A 36 9.39 -15.42 -0.46
C GLU A 36 8.09 -16.26 -0.41
N ALA A 37 7.21 -16.00 0.56
CA ALA A 37 5.92 -16.68 0.61
C ALA A 37 5.01 -16.32 -0.58
N PHE A 38 5.16 -15.13 -1.15
CA PHE A 38 4.38 -14.69 -2.31
C PHE A 38 4.84 -15.35 -3.61
N LEU A 39 6.04 -15.88 -3.66
CA LEU A 39 6.60 -16.60 -4.82
C LEU A 39 6.23 -18.09 -4.84
N LYS A 40 5.68 -18.63 -3.75
CA LYS A 40 5.30 -20.06 -3.67
C LYS A 40 3.96 -20.32 -4.35
N ASP A 41 3.93 -21.24 -5.30
CA ASP A 41 2.72 -21.72 -5.98
C ASP A 41 1.76 -22.48 -5.05
N SER A 42 2.29 -23.10 -3.98
CA SER A 42 1.48 -23.74 -2.93
C SER A 42 0.63 -22.74 -2.14
N LYS A 43 1.00 -21.45 -2.14
CA LYS A 43 0.27 -20.34 -1.54
C LYS A 43 -0.61 -19.64 -2.58
N ARG A 44 -1.68 -20.31 -3.03
CA ARG A 44 -2.49 -19.90 -4.19
C ARG A 44 -3.22 -18.57 -4.07
N LEU A 45 -3.54 -18.12 -2.88
CA LEU A 45 -4.05 -16.77 -2.60
C LEU A 45 -3.16 -16.10 -1.58
N GLN A 46 -2.70 -14.90 -1.87
CA GLN A 46 -2.00 -14.03 -0.92
C GLN A 46 -2.46 -12.59 -1.12
N VAL A 47 -2.79 -11.94 -0.02
CA VAL A 47 -3.26 -10.56 0.00
C VAL A 47 -2.30 -9.73 0.83
N VAL A 48 -1.83 -8.62 0.26
CA VAL A 48 -0.93 -7.70 0.94
C VAL A 48 -1.70 -6.45 1.32
N LYS A 49 -1.86 -6.21 2.60
CA LYS A 49 -2.36 -4.92 3.09
C LYS A 49 -1.20 -3.99 3.44
N ALA A 50 -1.29 -2.74 3.02
CA ALA A 50 -0.34 -1.71 3.40
C ALA A 50 -0.92 -0.31 3.19
N LYS A 51 -0.40 0.68 3.93
CA LYS A 51 -0.71 2.10 3.73
C LYS A 51 -0.19 2.57 2.36
N LYS A 52 -0.67 3.72 1.89
CA LYS A 52 -0.14 4.36 0.68
C LYS A 52 1.35 4.69 0.86
N GLY A 53 2.16 4.45 -0.18
CA GLY A 53 3.61 4.71 -0.15
C GLY A 53 4.47 3.64 0.52
N MET A 54 3.89 2.49 0.90
CA MET A 54 4.60 1.36 1.51
C MET A 54 5.19 0.38 0.48
N GLY A 55 5.05 0.61 -0.82
CA GLY A 55 5.66 -0.22 -1.86
C GLY A 55 4.79 -1.36 -2.40
N LYS A 56 3.44 -1.30 -2.26
CA LYS A 56 2.52 -2.30 -2.85
C LYS A 56 2.76 -2.54 -4.34
N SER A 57 2.73 -1.47 -5.14
CA SER A 57 2.94 -1.56 -6.60
C SER A 57 4.34 -2.07 -6.94
N ALA A 58 5.37 -1.65 -6.18
CA ALA A 58 6.73 -2.17 -6.34
C ALA A 58 6.80 -3.68 -6.09
N LEU A 59 6.11 -4.18 -5.05
CA LEU A 59 6.02 -5.61 -4.76
C LEU A 59 5.33 -6.37 -5.90
N ILE A 60 4.18 -5.89 -6.39
CA ILE A 60 3.46 -6.53 -7.51
C ILE A 60 4.34 -6.58 -8.77
N LYS A 61 5.04 -5.49 -9.06
CA LYS A 61 5.94 -5.43 -10.21
C LYS A 61 7.10 -6.40 -10.05
N TRP A 62 7.78 -6.40 -8.91
CA TRP A 62 8.86 -7.31 -8.59
C TRP A 62 8.41 -8.79 -8.62
N LEU A 63 7.25 -9.11 -8.01
CA LEU A 63 6.69 -10.46 -8.07
C LEU A 63 6.47 -10.93 -9.51
N GLY A 64 5.97 -10.06 -10.38
CA GLY A 64 5.77 -10.40 -11.78
C GLY A 64 7.06 -10.77 -12.49
N LEU A 65 8.18 -10.11 -12.18
CA LEU A 65 9.49 -10.40 -12.73
C LEU A 65 10.04 -11.73 -12.20
N GLU A 66 10.06 -11.90 -10.87
CA GLU A 66 10.56 -13.09 -10.21
C GLU A 66 9.76 -14.37 -10.58
N ILE A 67 8.43 -14.27 -10.67
CA ILE A 67 7.58 -15.39 -11.06
C ILE A 67 7.87 -15.80 -12.50
N SER A 68 8.02 -14.83 -13.41
CA SER A 68 8.34 -15.12 -14.82
C SER A 68 9.69 -15.80 -14.99
N GLU A 69 10.66 -15.49 -14.13
CA GLU A 69 11.98 -16.12 -14.15
C GLU A 69 11.98 -17.51 -13.48
N ARG A 70 11.24 -17.70 -12.38
CA ARG A 70 11.22 -18.96 -11.63
C ARG A 70 10.35 -20.04 -12.27
N TYR A 71 9.31 -19.65 -12.98
CA TYR A 71 8.29 -20.54 -13.52
C TYR A 71 8.16 -20.36 -15.03
N GLU A 72 9.05 -20.97 -15.80
CA GLU A 72 9.14 -20.84 -17.26
C GLU A 72 7.81 -21.07 -18.00
N ASN A 73 6.99 -22.01 -17.49
CA ASN A 73 5.68 -22.36 -18.07
C ASN A 73 4.52 -21.70 -17.31
N SER A 74 4.68 -20.46 -16.90
CA SER A 74 3.62 -19.69 -16.23
C SER A 74 3.07 -18.56 -17.09
N LEU A 75 1.76 -18.34 -16.99
CA LEU A 75 1.12 -17.14 -17.50
C LEU A 75 1.03 -16.12 -16.37
N VAL A 76 1.79 -15.03 -16.45
CA VAL A 76 1.78 -13.96 -15.45
C VAL A 76 0.98 -12.78 -16.00
N ILE A 77 -0.10 -12.41 -15.31
CA ILE A 77 -1.01 -11.34 -15.67
C ILE A 77 -0.96 -10.27 -14.58
N LYS A 78 -0.53 -9.07 -14.94
CA LYS A 78 -0.53 -7.89 -14.05
C LYS A 78 -1.67 -6.98 -14.44
N ILE A 79 -2.51 -6.58 -13.48
CA ILE A 79 -3.66 -5.70 -13.73
C ILE A 79 -3.92 -4.80 -12.52
N ARG A 80 -4.43 -3.60 -12.77
CA ARG A 80 -4.94 -2.74 -11.71
C ARG A 80 -6.38 -3.10 -11.38
N GLY A 81 -6.74 -3.05 -10.10
CA GLY A 81 -8.11 -3.33 -9.66
C GLY A 81 -9.15 -2.44 -10.34
N SER A 82 -8.80 -1.17 -10.62
CA SER A 82 -9.67 -0.25 -11.37
C SER A 82 -9.91 -0.67 -12.82
N GLU A 83 -8.92 -1.27 -13.48
CA GLU A 83 -9.05 -1.80 -14.85
C GLU A 83 -9.92 -3.05 -14.85
N LEU A 84 -9.63 -3.97 -13.93
CA LEU A 84 -10.41 -5.19 -13.77
C LEU A 84 -11.88 -4.89 -13.45
N SER A 85 -12.18 -3.84 -12.69
CA SER A 85 -13.52 -3.38 -12.38
C SER A 85 -14.25 -2.75 -13.58
N ARG A 86 -13.49 -2.17 -14.54
CA ARG A 86 -14.04 -1.54 -15.75
C ARG A 86 -14.26 -2.51 -16.91
N GLU A 87 -13.75 -3.72 -16.84
CA GLU A 87 -13.98 -4.74 -17.85
C GLU A 87 -15.51 -4.91 -18.03
N ASN A 88 -16.03 -4.27 -19.09
CA ASN A 88 -17.45 -4.25 -19.39
C ASN A 88 -17.87 -5.58 -20.00
N PHE A 89 -18.15 -6.56 -19.14
CA PHE A 89 -19.19 -7.50 -19.50
C PHE A 89 -20.50 -6.76 -19.35
N LYS A 90 -21.25 -6.60 -20.43
CA LYS A 90 -22.60 -6.06 -20.40
C LYS A 90 -23.48 -7.02 -19.61
N LEU A 91 -23.32 -7.03 -18.29
CA LEU A 91 -24.34 -7.57 -17.42
C LEU A 91 -25.49 -6.57 -17.49
N THR A 92 -26.54 -6.96 -18.20
CA THR A 92 -27.73 -6.16 -18.41
C THR A 92 -28.51 -5.94 -17.12
N ASN A 93 -28.17 -6.62 -16.03
CA ASN A 93 -28.85 -6.54 -14.75
C ASN A 93 -28.03 -5.75 -13.71
N VAL A 94 -28.73 -4.92 -12.95
CA VAL A 94 -28.21 -4.30 -11.76
C VAL A 94 -27.96 -5.41 -10.73
N LEU A 95 -26.68 -5.64 -10.36
CA LEU A 95 -26.33 -6.64 -9.36
C LEU A 95 -26.95 -6.23 -8.01
N SER A 96 -27.70 -7.14 -7.40
CA SER A 96 -28.41 -6.91 -6.13
C SER A 96 -27.94 -7.84 -5.02
N GLU A 97 -27.57 -9.09 -5.36
CA GLU A 97 -27.24 -10.12 -4.39
C GLU A 97 -25.73 -10.40 -4.36
N PRO A 98 -25.13 -10.71 -3.18
CA PRO A 98 -23.70 -11.00 -3.07
C PRO A 98 -23.22 -12.12 -4.01
N ASN A 99 -24.03 -13.13 -4.24
CA ASN A 99 -23.69 -14.23 -5.16
C ASN A 99 -23.55 -13.77 -6.61
N GLU A 100 -24.31 -12.77 -7.04
CA GLU A 100 -24.19 -12.19 -8.38
C GLU A 100 -22.86 -11.46 -8.54
N TYR A 101 -22.41 -10.72 -7.51
CA TYR A 101 -21.10 -10.09 -7.52
C TYR A 101 -19.96 -11.12 -7.56
N ILE A 102 -20.10 -12.25 -6.83
CA ILE A 102 -19.08 -13.33 -6.87
C ILE A 102 -18.98 -13.91 -8.27
N GLN A 103 -20.13 -14.20 -8.91
CA GLN A 103 -20.17 -14.71 -10.29
C GLN A 103 -19.57 -13.69 -11.28
N ASP A 104 -19.90 -12.41 -11.14
CA ASP A 104 -19.36 -11.35 -11.97
C ASP A 104 -17.83 -11.29 -11.88
N TRP A 105 -17.25 -11.37 -10.68
CA TRP A 105 -15.80 -11.43 -10.51
C TRP A 105 -15.18 -12.67 -11.15
N MET A 106 -15.81 -13.83 -11.03
CA MET A 106 -15.33 -15.07 -11.67
C MET A 106 -15.32 -14.92 -13.19
N VAL A 107 -16.37 -14.32 -13.78
CA VAL A 107 -16.44 -14.01 -15.22
C VAL A 107 -15.30 -13.07 -15.63
N ARG A 108 -15.05 -12.00 -14.86
CA ARG A 108 -13.96 -11.05 -15.13
C ARG A 108 -12.60 -11.72 -15.12
N PHE A 109 -12.33 -12.61 -14.16
CA PHE A 109 -11.08 -13.38 -14.12
C PHE A 109 -10.92 -14.27 -15.35
N CYS A 110 -11.95 -15.01 -15.73
CA CYS A 110 -11.90 -15.85 -16.91
C CYS A 110 -11.67 -15.03 -18.19
N ALA A 111 -12.37 -13.91 -18.32
CA ALA A 111 -12.19 -13.01 -19.45
C ALA A 111 -10.79 -12.40 -19.51
N LEU A 112 -10.25 -12.00 -18.36
CA LEU A 112 -8.88 -11.50 -18.27
C LEU A 112 -7.87 -12.53 -18.76
N VAL A 113 -8.00 -13.79 -18.31
CA VAL A 113 -7.12 -14.89 -18.75
C VAL A 113 -7.25 -15.12 -20.24
N ASN A 114 -8.49 -15.18 -20.76
CA ASN A 114 -8.74 -15.37 -22.20
C ASN A 114 -8.12 -14.24 -23.02
N ARG A 115 -8.26 -13.00 -22.60
CA ARG A 115 -7.66 -11.85 -23.27
C ARG A 115 -6.13 -11.96 -23.36
N GLU A 116 -5.48 -12.34 -22.27
CA GLU A 116 -4.02 -12.46 -22.25
C GLU A 116 -3.54 -13.67 -23.06
N LEU A 117 -4.29 -14.77 -23.07
CA LEU A 117 -4.05 -15.90 -23.96
C LEU A 117 -4.21 -15.51 -25.44
N ALA A 118 -5.28 -14.77 -25.78
CA ALA A 118 -5.50 -14.29 -27.14
C ALA A 118 -4.37 -13.40 -27.64
N LYS A 119 -3.84 -12.50 -26.79
CA LYS A 119 -2.65 -11.68 -27.12
C LYS A 119 -1.42 -12.54 -27.47
N LYS A 120 -1.19 -13.61 -26.70
CA LYS A 120 -0.07 -14.54 -26.93
C LYS A 120 -0.21 -15.32 -28.24
N VAL A 121 -1.45 -15.61 -28.66
CA VAL A 121 -1.78 -16.35 -29.88
C VAL A 121 -1.90 -15.44 -31.10
N GLY A 122 -1.92 -14.11 -30.93
CA GLY A 122 -1.92 -13.12 -32.03
C GLY A 122 -3.28 -12.84 -32.63
N PHE A 123 -4.38 -12.92 -31.86
CA PHE A 123 -5.73 -12.58 -32.31
C PHE A 123 -6.22 -11.17 -31.95
N ALA A 124 -7.10 -10.62 -32.80
CA ALA A 124 -7.76 -9.35 -32.56
C ALA A 124 -8.96 -9.48 -31.61
N PHE A 125 -9.25 -8.46 -30.85
CA PHE A 125 -9.79 -8.46 -29.49
C PHE A 125 -11.31 -8.63 -29.28
N THR A 126 -12.20 -8.54 -30.27
CA THR A 126 -13.61 -8.24 -29.95
C THR A 126 -14.60 -9.40 -30.11
N ASP A 127 -14.37 -10.29 -31.05
CA ASP A 127 -15.31 -11.41 -31.31
C ASP A 127 -14.73 -12.78 -30.89
N ASP A 128 -13.46 -12.83 -30.56
CA ASP A 128 -12.72 -14.10 -30.36
C ASP A 128 -12.87 -14.69 -28.96
N GLN A 129 -13.27 -13.89 -27.97
CA GLN A 129 -13.39 -14.37 -26.57
C GLN A 129 -14.48 -15.43 -26.41
N ILE A 130 -15.58 -15.26 -27.11
CA ILE A 130 -16.71 -16.22 -27.08
C ILE A 130 -16.37 -17.44 -27.94
N SER A 131 -15.73 -17.25 -29.09
CA SER A 131 -15.26 -18.32 -29.97
C SER A 131 -14.24 -19.25 -29.33
N LEU A 132 -13.35 -18.73 -28.48
CA LEU A 132 -12.39 -19.51 -27.70
C LEU A 132 -13.07 -20.48 -26.73
N VAL A 133 -14.13 -20.05 -26.06
CA VAL A 133 -14.90 -20.85 -25.11
C VAL A 133 -15.65 -21.98 -25.83
N GLU A 134 -16.35 -21.66 -26.91
CA GLU A 134 -17.12 -22.63 -27.68
C GLU A 134 -16.22 -23.68 -28.36
N SER A 135 -15.07 -23.24 -28.89
CA SER A 135 -14.11 -24.14 -29.52
C SER A 135 -13.50 -25.14 -28.55
N ALA A 136 -13.23 -24.72 -27.30
CA ALA A 136 -12.68 -25.63 -26.28
C ALA A 136 -13.65 -26.75 -25.88
N GLU A 137 -14.97 -26.50 -25.90
CA GLU A 137 -15.98 -27.52 -25.59
C GLU A 137 -16.30 -28.44 -26.76
N PHE A 138 -16.38 -27.93 -27.99
CA PHE A 138 -16.74 -28.70 -29.15
C PHE A 138 -15.79 -29.88 -29.44
N GLN A 139 -14.54 -29.76 -29.03
CA GLN A 139 -13.50 -30.77 -29.24
C GLN A 139 -13.25 -31.73 -28.05
N GLY A 140 -14.09 -31.65 -27.01
CA GLY A 140 -13.99 -32.60 -25.91
C GLY A 140 -12.76 -32.43 -25.01
N PHE A 141 -12.15 -31.24 -24.98
CA PHE A 141 -11.02 -30.87 -24.10
C PHE A 141 -11.44 -30.81 -22.62
N LYS A 142 -12.05 -31.86 -22.14
CA LYS A 142 -12.34 -31.99 -20.71
C LYS A 142 -11.08 -32.40 -19.95
N GLU A 143 -10.65 -31.56 -19.02
CA GLU A 143 -9.86 -31.91 -17.83
C GLU A 143 -8.34 -32.11 -17.96
N ARG A 144 -7.68 -31.89 -19.10
CA ARG A 144 -6.25 -32.22 -19.21
C ARG A 144 -5.27 -31.06 -19.04
N ASN A 145 -5.70 -29.80 -19.20
CA ASN A 145 -4.85 -28.66 -18.90
C ASN A 145 -5.60 -27.52 -18.20
N LEU A 146 -4.87 -26.65 -17.53
CA LEU A 146 -5.38 -25.54 -16.75
C LEU A 146 -6.23 -24.56 -17.58
N VAL A 147 -5.85 -24.32 -18.84
CA VAL A 147 -6.55 -23.38 -19.74
C VAL A 147 -7.91 -23.95 -20.11
N SER A 148 -7.99 -25.25 -20.46
CA SER A 148 -9.27 -25.91 -20.78
C SER A 148 -10.21 -25.94 -19.59
N CYS A 149 -9.69 -26.11 -18.38
CA CYS A 149 -10.47 -26.06 -17.14
C CYS A 149 -11.08 -24.68 -16.89
N LEU A 150 -10.32 -23.62 -17.13
CA LEU A 150 -10.78 -22.23 -17.04
C LEU A 150 -11.85 -21.93 -18.09
N LEU A 151 -11.63 -22.34 -19.33
CA LEU A 151 -12.57 -22.13 -20.44
C LEU A 151 -13.89 -22.85 -20.20
N SER A 152 -13.88 -24.10 -19.75
CA SER A 152 -15.07 -24.87 -19.45
C SER A 152 -15.91 -24.23 -18.32
N ARG A 153 -15.26 -23.69 -17.29
CA ARG A 153 -15.94 -22.95 -16.22
C ARG A 153 -16.53 -21.63 -16.69
N PHE A 154 -15.82 -20.92 -17.54
CA PHE A 154 -16.30 -19.68 -18.12
C PHE A 154 -17.64 -19.91 -18.86
N LYS A 155 -17.75 -20.96 -19.66
CA LYS A 155 -19.01 -21.28 -20.35
C LYS A 155 -20.12 -21.69 -19.39
N HIS A 156 -19.83 -22.43 -18.33
CA HIS A 156 -20.85 -22.80 -17.34
C HIS A 156 -21.42 -21.55 -16.64
N ILE A 157 -20.63 -20.54 -16.40
CA ILE A 157 -21.05 -19.25 -15.85
C ILE A 157 -21.83 -18.44 -16.90
N LEU A 158 -21.33 -18.37 -18.14
CA LEU A 158 -21.99 -17.67 -19.26
C LEU A 158 -23.24 -18.36 -19.78
N GLY A 159 -23.40 -19.67 -19.59
CA GLY A 159 -24.58 -20.42 -20.04
C GLY A 159 -25.93 -19.90 -19.48
N LYS A 160 -25.87 -19.00 -18.52
CA LYS A 160 -27.03 -18.23 -18.03
C LYS A 160 -27.26 -16.91 -18.78
N TYR A 161 -26.37 -16.51 -19.67
CA TYR A 161 -26.40 -15.28 -20.45
C TYR A 161 -26.30 -15.67 -21.93
N GLN A 162 -27.41 -15.56 -22.70
CA GLN A 162 -27.41 -15.83 -24.13
C GLN A 162 -26.70 -14.72 -24.90
N PRO A 163 -25.57 -14.98 -25.59
CA PRO A 163 -24.95 -13.99 -26.48
C PRO A 163 -25.65 -13.94 -27.84
N GLU A 164 -25.82 -12.72 -28.35
CA GLU A 164 -26.27 -12.51 -29.72
C GLU A 164 -25.14 -12.80 -30.72
N SER A 165 -25.41 -13.71 -31.67
CA SER A 165 -24.70 -14.07 -32.91
C SER A 165 -23.16 -14.03 -32.96
N ILE A 166 -22.57 -15.19 -33.15
CA ILE A 166 -21.11 -15.44 -33.32
C ILE A 166 -20.79 -15.61 -34.82
N LYS A 167 -19.72 -14.95 -35.28
CA LYS A 167 -19.19 -15.15 -36.63
C LYS A 167 -18.28 -16.39 -36.67
N GLU A 168 -18.37 -17.18 -37.75
CA GLU A 168 -17.50 -18.34 -37.99
C GLU A 168 -16.03 -17.90 -38.14
N ILE A 169 -15.23 -18.22 -37.14
CA ILE A 169 -13.77 -18.12 -37.13
C ILE A 169 -13.18 -19.52 -37.19
N ASN A 170 -11.96 -19.65 -37.69
CA ASN A 170 -11.29 -20.95 -37.84
C ASN A 170 -10.89 -21.54 -36.47
N HIS A 171 -11.87 -22.10 -35.77
CA HIS A 171 -11.80 -22.60 -34.40
C HIS A 171 -10.68 -23.64 -34.17
N LEU A 172 -10.41 -24.49 -35.17
CA LEU A 172 -9.39 -25.53 -35.10
C LEU A 172 -7.96 -24.97 -34.97
N GLU A 173 -7.70 -23.87 -35.66
CA GLU A 173 -6.37 -23.23 -35.61
C GLU A 173 -6.14 -22.56 -34.25
N ILE A 174 -7.17 -21.93 -33.70
CA ILE A 174 -7.12 -21.31 -32.37
C ILE A 174 -6.85 -22.37 -31.29
N LEU A 175 -7.55 -23.48 -31.33
CA LEU A 175 -7.37 -24.58 -30.37
C LEU A 175 -5.97 -25.19 -30.44
N LYS A 176 -5.43 -25.43 -31.65
CA LYS A 176 -4.07 -25.95 -31.82
C LYS A 176 -3.02 -25.00 -31.26
N ARG A 177 -3.23 -23.69 -31.40
CA ARG A 177 -2.33 -22.67 -30.80
C ARG A 177 -2.45 -22.61 -29.29
N ILE A 178 -3.67 -22.77 -28.72
CA ILE A 178 -3.87 -22.84 -27.27
C ILE A 178 -3.25 -24.11 -26.68
N GLU A 179 -3.36 -25.24 -27.38
CA GLU A 179 -2.72 -26.51 -26.97
C GLU A 179 -1.19 -26.40 -26.93
N SER A 180 -0.61 -25.60 -27.84
CA SER A 180 0.84 -25.34 -27.83
C SER A 180 1.29 -24.49 -26.64
N LEU A 181 0.37 -23.79 -25.98
CA LEU A 181 0.62 -23.01 -24.78
C LEU A 181 0.52 -23.91 -23.53
N ASN A 182 1.56 -24.67 -23.26
CA ASN A 182 1.61 -25.61 -22.13
C ASN A 182 1.87 -24.91 -20.80
N TYR A 183 0.95 -24.03 -20.35
CA TYR A 183 1.07 -23.38 -19.05
C TYR A 183 0.75 -24.33 -17.90
N SER A 184 1.68 -24.47 -16.96
CA SER A 184 1.50 -25.23 -15.72
C SER A 184 0.82 -24.43 -14.63
N SER A 185 0.93 -23.10 -14.68
CA SER A 185 0.33 -22.18 -13.71
C SER A 185 -0.08 -20.84 -14.31
N ILE A 186 -1.08 -20.20 -13.71
CA ILE A 186 -1.55 -18.86 -14.04
C ILE A 186 -1.45 -18.01 -12.77
N TRP A 187 -0.78 -16.88 -12.89
CA TRP A 187 -0.60 -15.93 -11.82
C TRP A 187 -1.30 -14.61 -12.14
N ILE A 188 -2.29 -14.24 -11.34
CA ILE A 188 -3.03 -13.00 -11.48
C ILE A 188 -2.58 -12.06 -10.36
N LEU A 189 -1.84 -11.02 -10.75
CA LEU A 189 -1.26 -10.01 -9.88
C LEU A 189 -2.09 -8.75 -9.97
N ILE A 190 -2.82 -8.43 -8.89
CA ILE A 190 -3.79 -7.34 -8.87
C ILE A 190 -3.30 -6.24 -7.93
N ASP A 191 -3.01 -5.08 -8.50
CA ASP A 191 -2.63 -3.90 -7.72
C ASP A 191 -3.81 -2.97 -7.49
N ASP A 192 -3.81 -2.29 -6.34
CA ASP A 192 -4.78 -1.26 -5.96
C ASP A 192 -6.24 -1.68 -6.20
N LEU A 193 -6.64 -2.85 -5.67
CA LEU A 193 -8.02 -3.36 -5.75
C LEU A 193 -9.04 -2.33 -5.27
N ASP A 194 -8.65 -1.52 -4.31
CA ASP A 194 -9.47 -0.52 -3.64
C ASP A 194 -9.33 0.91 -4.20
N ALA A 195 -8.76 1.09 -5.40
CA ALA A 195 -8.49 2.41 -5.98
C ALA A 195 -9.75 3.31 -6.08
N THR A 196 -10.92 2.71 -6.26
CA THR A 196 -12.20 3.42 -6.39
C THR A 196 -13.08 3.33 -5.14
N PHE A 197 -12.57 2.80 -4.04
CA PHE A 197 -13.33 2.59 -2.80
C PHE A 197 -13.75 3.91 -2.16
N GLN A 198 -15.07 4.10 -1.96
CA GLN A 198 -15.69 5.27 -1.35
C GLN A 198 -16.44 4.94 -0.04
N ASN A 199 -16.26 3.74 0.48
CA ASN A 199 -16.91 3.25 1.70
C ASN A 199 -18.44 3.12 1.61
N THR A 200 -18.99 2.97 0.42
CA THR A 200 -20.40 2.64 0.25
C THR A 200 -20.65 1.15 0.53
N ASP A 201 -21.86 0.75 0.84
CA ASP A 201 -22.21 -0.67 1.05
C ASP A 201 -21.96 -1.49 -0.21
N LYS A 202 -22.20 -0.89 -1.39
CA LYS A 202 -21.85 -1.50 -2.67
C LYS A 202 -20.34 -1.79 -2.79
N ASP A 203 -19.49 -0.87 -2.39
CA ASP A 203 -18.03 -1.07 -2.44
C ASP A 203 -17.61 -2.21 -1.51
N LYS A 204 -18.19 -2.27 -0.31
CA LYS A 204 -17.90 -3.31 0.68
C LYS A 204 -18.30 -4.70 0.16
N VAL A 205 -19.51 -4.82 -0.38
CA VAL A 205 -20.01 -6.06 -1.01
C VAL A 205 -19.12 -6.44 -2.20
N ASN A 206 -18.76 -5.49 -3.04
CA ASN A 206 -17.94 -5.73 -4.22
C ASN A 206 -16.54 -6.30 -3.84
N ILE A 207 -15.84 -5.70 -2.87
CA ILE A 207 -14.53 -6.19 -2.41
C ILE A 207 -14.68 -7.53 -1.67
N GLY A 208 -15.67 -7.71 -0.82
CA GLY A 208 -15.95 -8.99 -0.16
C GLY A 208 -16.18 -10.12 -1.15
N SER A 209 -17.03 -9.86 -2.16
CA SER A 209 -17.33 -10.81 -3.24
C SER A 209 -16.12 -11.13 -4.11
N PHE A 210 -15.22 -10.17 -4.33
CA PHE A 210 -13.95 -10.39 -5.01
C PHE A 210 -13.10 -11.47 -4.30
N PHE A 211 -12.90 -11.35 -2.99
CA PHE A 211 -12.14 -12.34 -2.23
C PHE A 211 -12.81 -13.70 -2.21
N SER A 212 -14.14 -13.73 -2.12
CA SER A 212 -14.90 -14.97 -2.21
C SER A 212 -14.73 -15.63 -3.58
N ALA A 213 -14.78 -14.86 -4.66
CA ALA A 213 -14.51 -15.36 -6.01
C ALA A 213 -13.08 -15.93 -6.15
N CYS A 214 -12.06 -15.24 -5.64
CA CYS A 214 -10.69 -15.75 -5.61
C CYS A 214 -10.61 -17.11 -4.90
N ARG A 215 -11.29 -17.26 -3.75
CA ARG A 215 -11.30 -18.53 -3.01
C ARG A 215 -11.98 -19.65 -3.80
N TYR A 216 -13.12 -19.40 -4.42
CA TYR A 216 -13.77 -20.40 -5.27
C TYR A 216 -12.86 -20.80 -6.44
N MET A 217 -12.24 -19.83 -7.10
CA MET A 217 -11.36 -20.12 -8.22
C MET A 217 -10.16 -20.99 -7.81
N ILE A 218 -9.51 -20.71 -6.68
CA ILE A 218 -8.37 -21.55 -6.23
C ILE A 218 -8.79 -22.92 -5.71
N GLN A 219 -10.03 -23.10 -5.22
CA GLN A 219 -10.56 -24.40 -4.81
C GLN A 219 -10.86 -25.30 -5.99
N ASP A 220 -11.42 -24.71 -7.03
CA ASP A 220 -11.94 -25.44 -8.19
C ASP A 220 -10.92 -25.66 -9.29
N ILE A 221 -9.90 -24.77 -9.41
CA ILE A 221 -8.94 -24.78 -10.51
C ILE A 221 -7.53 -24.88 -9.94
N LYS A 222 -6.89 -26.01 -10.17
CA LYS A 222 -5.48 -26.22 -9.81
C LYS A 222 -4.60 -25.34 -10.69
N GLY A 223 -3.53 -24.77 -10.12
CA GLY A 223 -2.55 -23.96 -10.86
C GLY A 223 -2.91 -22.48 -11.03
N ILE A 224 -4.09 -22.02 -10.58
CA ILE A 224 -4.37 -20.58 -10.52
C ILE A 224 -3.87 -19.97 -9.21
N ASN A 225 -3.21 -18.82 -9.31
CA ASN A 225 -2.61 -18.11 -8.19
C ASN A 225 -3.00 -16.64 -8.21
N PHE A 226 -3.37 -16.09 -7.06
CA PHE A 226 -3.70 -14.68 -6.90
C PHE A 226 -2.73 -13.98 -5.95
N ARG A 227 -2.25 -12.81 -6.36
CA ARG A 227 -1.51 -11.87 -5.53
C ARG A 227 -2.20 -10.52 -5.60
N VAL A 228 -2.69 -10.07 -4.48
CA VAL A 228 -3.60 -8.91 -4.42
C VAL A 228 -3.05 -7.89 -3.44
N THR A 229 -3.06 -6.63 -3.81
CA THR A 229 -2.78 -5.54 -2.86
C THR A 229 -4.05 -4.81 -2.47
N LEU A 230 -4.09 -4.42 -1.21
CA LEU A 230 -5.21 -3.71 -0.60
C LEU A 230 -4.68 -2.64 0.37
N ARG A 231 -5.40 -1.54 0.53
CA ARG A 231 -5.06 -0.56 1.56
C ARG A 231 -5.42 -1.08 2.95
N SER A 232 -4.54 -0.83 3.92
CA SER A 232 -4.75 -1.27 5.31
C SER A 232 -5.94 -0.64 6.01
N ASP A 233 -6.41 0.54 5.57
CA ASP A 233 -7.61 1.21 6.08
C ASP A 233 -8.92 0.64 5.52
N VAL A 234 -8.88 0.00 4.35
CA VAL A 234 -10.06 -0.62 3.71
C VAL A 234 -10.39 -1.98 4.33
N TRP A 235 -9.37 -2.79 4.64
CA TRP A 235 -9.56 -4.14 5.15
C TRP A 235 -10.48 -4.24 6.38
N PRO A 236 -10.29 -3.44 7.46
CA PRO A 236 -11.15 -3.51 8.64
C PRO A 236 -12.61 -3.15 8.35
N VAL A 237 -12.86 -2.30 7.34
CA VAL A 237 -14.20 -1.90 6.93
C VAL A 237 -14.92 -3.04 6.22
N VAL A 238 -14.25 -3.68 5.26
CA VAL A 238 -14.79 -4.83 4.51
C VAL A 238 -15.03 -6.01 5.45
N ARG A 239 -14.06 -6.33 6.32
CA ARG A 239 -14.15 -7.43 7.28
C ARG A 239 -15.35 -7.29 8.22
N ARG A 240 -15.63 -6.09 8.72
CA ARG A 240 -16.80 -5.85 9.60
C ARG A 240 -18.14 -5.96 8.89
N HIS A 241 -18.14 -5.79 7.57
CA HIS A 241 -19.36 -5.84 6.78
C HIS A 241 -19.73 -7.28 6.36
N ASP A 242 -18.77 -8.19 6.24
CA ASP A 242 -18.96 -9.54 5.72
C ASP A 242 -18.22 -10.58 6.59
N GLU A 243 -18.98 -11.40 7.32
CA GLU A 243 -18.44 -12.47 8.18
C GLU A 243 -17.59 -13.51 7.41
N SER A 244 -17.87 -13.69 6.11
CA SER A 244 -17.09 -14.63 5.27
C SER A 244 -15.62 -14.24 5.14
N MET A 245 -15.28 -12.98 5.47
CA MET A 245 -13.91 -12.44 5.45
C MET A 245 -12.99 -13.05 6.51
N ASP A 246 -13.52 -13.69 7.56
CA ASP A 246 -12.72 -14.44 8.52
C ASP A 246 -11.88 -15.53 7.83
N LYS A 247 -12.43 -16.15 6.79
CA LYS A 247 -11.73 -17.16 6.00
C LYS A 247 -10.64 -16.58 5.09
N ILE A 248 -10.67 -15.28 4.85
CA ILE A 248 -9.65 -14.57 4.06
C ILE A 248 -8.47 -14.14 4.92
N GLU A 249 -8.66 -13.94 6.22
CA GLU A 249 -7.64 -13.42 7.13
C GLU A 249 -6.34 -14.23 7.11
N GLN A 250 -6.43 -15.55 6.97
CA GLN A 250 -5.27 -16.43 6.85
C GLN A 250 -4.36 -16.17 5.62
N TYR A 251 -4.89 -15.48 4.61
CA TYR A 251 -4.16 -15.14 3.38
C TYR A 251 -3.57 -13.73 3.41
N ILE A 252 -3.84 -12.96 4.49
CA ILE A 252 -3.44 -11.56 4.59
C ILE A 252 -2.08 -11.45 5.25
N SER A 253 -1.22 -10.68 4.61
CA SER A 253 0.06 -10.24 5.14
C SER A 253 0.12 -8.72 5.14
N GLU A 254 0.96 -8.13 5.98
CA GLU A 254 1.17 -6.69 6.05
C GLU A 254 2.62 -6.35 5.72
N ILE A 255 2.83 -5.32 4.88
CA ILE A 255 4.16 -4.76 4.68
C ILE A 255 4.47 -3.84 5.85
N LYS A 256 5.54 -4.13 6.58
CA LYS A 256 6.06 -3.30 7.66
C LYS A 256 7.55 -3.08 7.44
N TRP A 257 7.96 -1.83 7.32
CA TRP A 257 9.35 -1.46 7.16
C TRP A 257 9.95 -1.11 8.52
N THR A 258 10.98 -1.84 8.93
CA THR A 258 11.78 -1.50 10.09
C THR A 258 12.73 -0.34 9.76
N GLU A 259 13.35 0.23 10.77
CA GLU A 259 14.39 1.25 10.59
C GLU A 259 15.56 0.73 9.75
N GLU A 260 15.96 -0.53 9.98
CA GLU A 260 17.04 -1.18 9.24
C GLU A 260 16.66 -1.47 7.78
N ASP A 261 15.41 -1.88 7.52
CA ASP A 261 14.91 -2.04 6.16
C ASP A 261 14.93 -0.71 5.40
N PHE A 262 14.50 0.37 6.07
CA PHE A 262 14.51 1.70 5.48
C PHE A 262 15.95 2.16 5.15
N LYS A 263 16.89 1.91 6.04
CA LYS A 263 18.32 2.14 5.81
C LYS A 263 18.78 1.40 4.55
N ARG A 264 18.47 0.10 4.46
CA ARG A 264 18.79 -0.72 3.27
C ARG A 264 18.17 -0.16 1.98
N ILE A 265 16.92 0.34 2.02
CA ILE A 265 16.28 0.96 0.86
C ILE A 265 17.08 2.17 0.36
N ILE A 266 17.54 3.03 1.24
CA ILE A 266 18.35 4.19 0.85
C ILE A 266 19.74 3.75 0.35
N CYS A 267 20.40 2.81 1.04
CA CYS A 267 21.69 2.27 0.63
C CYS A 267 21.64 1.64 -0.77
N ARG A 268 20.59 0.83 -1.06
CA ARG A 268 20.43 0.20 -2.37
C ARG A 268 20.25 1.22 -3.48
N ARG A 269 19.53 2.31 -3.25
CA ARG A 269 19.40 3.40 -4.23
C ARG A 269 20.72 4.11 -4.49
N ILE A 270 21.55 4.35 -3.46
CA ILE A 270 22.90 4.90 -3.62
C ILE A 270 23.77 3.92 -4.39
N GLN A 271 23.73 2.65 -4.06
CA GLN A 271 24.49 1.60 -4.74
C GLN A 271 24.10 1.44 -6.21
N SER A 272 22.80 1.49 -6.51
CA SER A 272 22.27 1.44 -7.88
C SER A 272 22.76 2.61 -8.74
N GLU A 273 22.85 3.82 -8.15
CA GLU A 273 23.30 5.02 -8.86
C GLU A 273 24.82 5.04 -9.08
N PHE A 274 25.59 4.48 -8.14
CA PHE A 274 27.06 4.49 -8.19
C PHE A 274 27.65 3.08 -8.06
N PRO A 275 27.31 2.11 -8.90
CA PRO A 275 27.66 0.70 -8.67
C PRO A 275 29.17 0.46 -8.58
N LYS A 276 29.97 1.15 -9.40
CA LYS A 276 31.44 0.99 -9.40
C LYS A 276 32.12 1.62 -8.20
N ASP A 277 31.60 2.75 -7.72
CA ASP A 277 32.22 3.52 -6.65
C ASP A 277 31.81 3.00 -5.25
N THR A 278 30.80 2.14 -5.20
CA THR A 278 30.20 1.63 -3.96
C THR A 278 30.41 0.15 -3.74
N GLU A 279 31.16 -0.51 -4.62
CA GLU A 279 31.47 -1.94 -4.49
C GLU A 279 32.27 -2.21 -3.20
N GLY A 280 31.76 -3.15 -2.39
CA GLY A 280 32.40 -3.54 -1.12
C GLY A 280 32.19 -2.59 0.05
N LEU A 281 31.47 -1.48 -0.13
CA LEU A 281 31.17 -0.56 0.97
C LEU A 281 30.06 -1.13 1.88
N ASN A 282 30.20 -0.91 3.18
CA ASN A 282 29.14 -1.18 4.13
C ASN A 282 28.06 -0.07 4.11
N ASP A 283 26.89 -0.32 4.72
CA ASP A 283 25.76 0.60 4.70
C ASP A 283 26.09 2.00 5.28
N ASN A 284 26.94 2.09 6.30
CA ASN A 284 27.29 3.38 6.90
C ASN A 284 28.19 4.19 5.95
N ASP A 285 29.12 3.55 5.27
CA ASP A 285 29.98 4.17 4.27
C ASP A 285 29.15 4.63 3.05
N LEU A 286 28.20 3.79 2.59
CA LEU A 286 27.26 4.15 1.53
C LEU A 286 26.45 5.40 1.87
N LEU A 287 25.86 5.44 3.07
CA LEU A 287 25.12 6.62 3.52
C LEU A 287 26.05 7.84 3.64
N GLY A 288 27.27 7.66 4.08
CA GLY A 288 28.29 8.71 4.24
C GLY A 288 28.67 9.41 2.93
N ILE A 289 28.41 8.81 1.77
CA ILE A 289 28.61 9.46 0.46
C ILE A 289 27.67 10.65 0.27
N ILE A 290 26.45 10.54 0.77
CA ILE A 290 25.36 11.51 0.52
C ILE A 290 24.96 12.28 1.78
N PHE A 291 24.97 11.62 2.95
CA PHE A 291 24.45 12.17 4.20
C PHE A 291 25.56 12.43 5.23
N GLN A 292 25.33 13.38 6.12
CA GLN A 292 26.08 13.46 7.37
C GLN A 292 25.81 12.20 8.19
N SER A 293 26.81 11.63 8.83
CA SER A 293 26.68 10.39 9.61
C SER A 293 25.64 10.53 10.74
N THR A 294 25.72 11.64 11.46
CA THR A 294 24.81 11.97 12.57
C THR A 294 24.28 13.39 12.46
N VAL A 295 23.12 13.61 13.06
CA VAL A 295 22.49 14.92 13.21
C VAL A 295 21.87 15.07 14.60
N CYS A 296 21.84 16.30 15.11
CA CYS A 296 21.20 16.58 16.39
C CYS A 296 19.66 16.52 16.24
N TRP A 297 19.03 15.56 16.91
CA TRP A 297 17.60 15.37 16.95
C TRP A 297 17.11 15.21 18.39
N ASN A 298 16.21 16.10 18.85
CA ASN A 298 15.77 16.16 20.24
C ASN A 298 16.94 16.15 21.26
N GLU A 299 17.99 16.97 20.97
CA GLU A 299 19.19 17.16 21.82
C GLU A 299 20.13 15.95 21.90
N LYS A 300 19.91 14.91 21.10
CA LYS A 300 20.79 13.76 20.97
C LYS A 300 21.34 13.67 19.55
N ASP A 301 22.58 13.27 19.41
CA ASP A 301 23.12 12.94 18.10
C ASP A 301 22.64 11.54 17.69
N VAL A 302 21.91 11.51 16.58
CA VAL A 302 21.36 10.27 16.02
C VAL A 302 21.78 10.13 14.56
N PRO A 303 21.82 8.91 14.01
CA PRO A 303 22.07 8.68 12.61
C PRO A 303 21.09 9.45 11.73
N THR A 304 21.57 10.04 10.63
CA THR A 304 20.71 10.84 9.73
C THR A 304 19.56 10.02 9.16
N TYR A 305 19.81 8.75 8.79
CA TYR A 305 18.76 7.87 8.27
C TYR A 305 17.62 7.62 9.26
N GLN A 306 17.90 7.63 10.56
CA GLN A 306 16.89 7.48 11.61
C GLN A 306 15.92 8.66 11.62
N VAL A 307 16.43 9.89 11.45
CA VAL A 307 15.57 11.08 11.33
C VAL A 307 14.70 11.01 10.07
N LEU A 308 15.30 10.56 8.96
CA LEU A 308 14.56 10.35 7.71
C LEU A 308 13.45 9.30 7.88
N TYR A 309 13.74 8.18 8.55
CA TYR A 309 12.77 7.13 8.87
C TYR A 309 11.61 7.63 9.73
N ILE A 310 11.91 8.37 10.80
CA ILE A 310 10.88 8.98 11.66
C ILE A 310 10.00 9.93 10.85
N LEU A 311 10.59 10.84 10.07
CA LEU A 311 9.84 11.80 9.27
C LEU A 311 9.09 11.14 8.10
N ALA A 312 9.61 10.04 7.57
CA ALA A 312 8.94 9.23 6.55
C ALA A 312 7.74 8.44 7.09
N TYR A 313 7.56 8.38 8.39
CA TYR A 313 6.49 7.60 9.02
C TYR A 313 6.48 6.15 8.53
N ASN A 314 7.66 5.52 8.48
CA ASN A 314 7.89 4.16 8.01
C ASN A 314 7.44 3.93 6.55
N ARG A 315 7.23 4.98 5.74
CA ARG A 315 6.80 4.90 4.35
C ARG A 315 7.97 5.20 3.40
N PRO A 316 8.52 4.22 2.68
CA PRO A 316 9.67 4.43 1.80
C PRO A 316 9.50 5.57 0.80
N ARG A 317 8.32 5.69 0.16
CA ARG A 317 8.02 6.79 -0.77
C ARG A 317 8.22 8.16 -0.12
N TRP A 318 7.74 8.33 1.11
CA TRP A 318 7.88 9.60 1.82
C TRP A 318 9.33 9.90 2.18
N GLY A 319 10.09 8.85 2.52
CA GLY A 319 11.53 8.99 2.79
C GLY A 319 12.31 9.43 1.56
N VAL A 320 12.07 8.83 0.40
CA VAL A 320 12.68 9.22 -0.87
C VAL A 320 12.34 10.67 -1.22
N GLN A 321 11.07 11.09 -1.04
CA GLN A 321 10.66 12.49 -1.27
C GLN A 321 11.40 13.46 -0.37
N LEU A 322 11.58 13.11 0.91
CA LEU A 322 12.33 13.95 1.85
C LEU A 322 13.80 14.03 1.47
N CYS A 323 14.41 12.93 1.04
CA CYS A 323 15.79 12.90 0.55
C CYS A 323 15.97 13.84 -0.65
N LYS A 324 15.08 13.80 -1.64
CA LYS A 324 15.11 14.68 -2.83
C LYS A 324 15.01 16.16 -2.44
N LEU A 325 14.04 16.50 -1.60
CA LEU A 325 13.86 17.89 -1.14
C LEU A 325 15.08 18.40 -0.36
N ALA A 326 15.64 17.57 0.53
CA ALA A 326 16.82 17.92 1.31
C ALA A 326 18.08 18.03 0.42
N GLN A 327 18.19 17.17 -0.59
CA GLN A 327 19.28 17.22 -1.59
C GLN A 327 19.24 18.53 -2.38
N GLU A 328 18.07 18.92 -2.90
CA GLU A 328 17.91 20.19 -3.62
C GLU A 328 18.40 21.40 -2.79
N ASP A 329 18.03 21.43 -1.50
CA ASP A 329 18.48 22.48 -0.59
C ASP A 329 19.99 22.43 -0.33
N ALA A 330 20.56 21.23 -0.17
CA ALA A 330 21.98 21.03 0.03
C ALA A 330 22.82 21.48 -1.20
N ILE A 331 22.36 21.11 -2.40
CA ILE A 331 22.98 21.55 -3.67
C ILE A 331 22.93 23.06 -3.79
N ARG A 332 21.75 23.66 -3.58
CA ARG A 332 21.56 25.12 -3.67
C ARG A 332 22.48 25.90 -2.70
N LYS A 333 22.74 25.32 -1.52
CA LYS A 333 23.60 25.91 -0.49
C LYS A 333 25.07 25.50 -0.62
N ASN A 334 25.45 24.78 -1.69
CA ASN A 334 26.78 24.25 -1.89
C ASN A 334 27.31 23.43 -0.70
N MET A 335 26.45 22.65 -0.07
CA MET A 335 26.82 21.73 1.01
C MET A 335 27.51 20.48 0.45
N SER A 336 28.35 19.84 1.24
CA SER A 336 29.01 18.57 0.85
C SER A 336 28.10 17.35 1.04
N HIS A 337 27.20 17.39 2.04
CA HIS A 337 26.32 16.30 2.42
C HIS A 337 24.94 16.85 2.84
N ILE A 338 23.94 16.02 2.76
CA ILE A 338 22.62 16.29 3.33
C ILE A 338 22.73 16.16 4.86
N GLY A 339 22.29 17.18 5.58
CA GLY A 339 22.28 17.18 7.04
C GLY A 339 21.02 17.84 7.60
N LYS A 340 21.03 18.02 8.95
CA LYS A 340 19.88 18.59 9.68
C LYS A 340 19.36 19.90 9.10
N ARG A 341 20.26 20.80 8.70
CA ARG A 341 19.89 22.13 8.15
C ARG A 341 19.08 22.03 6.86
N ASN A 342 19.36 21.03 6.03
CA ASN A 342 18.68 20.81 4.76
C ASN A 342 17.31 20.18 5.00
N ILE A 343 17.23 19.20 5.91
CA ILE A 343 15.98 18.57 6.33
C ILE A 343 15.05 19.62 6.93
N ASP A 344 15.53 20.44 7.89
CA ASP A 344 14.74 21.47 8.54
C ASP A 344 14.23 22.54 7.56
N ALA A 345 15.05 22.92 6.59
CA ALA A 345 14.67 23.92 5.58
C ALA A 345 13.52 23.47 4.69
N ARG A 346 13.33 22.15 4.52
CA ARG A 346 12.31 21.56 3.66
C ARG A 346 11.17 20.88 4.42
N TRP A 347 11.28 20.79 5.75
CA TRP A 347 10.31 20.08 6.57
C TRP A 347 8.89 20.64 6.48
N GLY A 348 8.73 21.96 6.41
CA GLY A 348 7.42 22.61 6.24
C GLY A 348 6.75 22.25 4.92
N GLU A 349 7.47 22.39 3.79
CA GLU A 349 6.98 22.00 2.46
C GLU A 349 6.65 20.50 2.41
N TYR A 350 7.55 19.67 2.92
CA TYR A 350 7.35 18.24 3.03
C TYR A 350 6.10 17.91 3.85
N GLY A 351 5.91 18.54 5.01
CA GLY A 351 4.77 18.34 5.89
C GLY A 351 3.43 18.69 5.25
N LEU A 352 3.37 19.75 4.43
CA LEU A 352 2.16 20.10 3.67
C LEU A 352 1.76 18.97 2.70
N LYS A 353 2.74 18.37 2.00
CA LYS A 353 2.49 17.21 1.14
C LYS A 353 1.98 16.01 1.94
N ARG A 354 2.49 15.80 3.17
CA ARG A 354 2.03 14.70 4.06
C ARG A 354 0.61 14.91 4.56
N ILE A 355 0.24 16.15 4.87
CA ILE A 355 -1.16 16.48 5.22
C ILE A 355 -2.08 16.23 4.03
N ALA A 356 -1.70 16.67 2.83
CA ALA A 356 -2.48 16.41 1.62
C ALA A 356 -2.67 14.90 1.36
N ASP A 357 -1.61 14.10 1.53
CA ASP A 357 -1.71 12.64 1.41
C ASP A 357 -2.67 12.05 2.45
N LEU A 358 -2.58 12.50 3.71
CA LEU A 358 -3.46 12.06 4.80
C LEU A 358 -4.94 12.38 4.49
N VAL A 359 -5.21 13.57 4.00
CA VAL A 359 -6.56 14.02 3.62
C VAL A 359 -7.11 13.13 2.50
N VAL A 360 -6.36 12.95 1.43
CA VAL A 360 -6.78 12.11 0.28
C VAL A 360 -7.02 10.65 0.72
N GLU A 361 -6.16 10.13 1.60
CA GLU A 361 -6.24 8.74 2.08
C GLU A 361 -7.50 8.51 2.94
N HIS A 362 -7.92 9.49 3.74
CA HIS A 362 -8.98 9.30 4.75
C HIS A 362 -10.26 10.12 4.54
N LYS A 363 -10.36 10.93 3.47
CA LYS A 363 -11.54 11.74 3.18
C LYS A 363 -12.82 10.90 3.02
N HIS A 364 -12.70 9.67 2.54
CA HIS A 364 -13.83 8.74 2.40
C HIS A 364 -14.38 8.24 3.75
N GLN A 365 -13.53 8.24 4.81
CA GLN A 365 -13.93 7.87 6.16
C GLN A 365 -14.44 9.09 6.95
N CYS A 366 -13.78 10.25 6.79
CA CYS A 366 -14.13 11.48 7.46
C CYS A 366 -14.05 12.65 6.46
N PRO A 367 -15.19 13.12 5.91
CA PRO A 367 -15.19 14.24 4.96
C PRO A 367 -14.54 15.51 5.51
N GLN A 368 -14.57 15.71 6.83
CA GLN A 368 -14.01 16.88 7.54
C GLN A 368 -12.56 16.66 8.02
N VAL A 369 -11.84 15.63 7.52
CA VAL A 369 -10.49 15.29 8.00
C VAL A 369 -9.49 16.44 7.86
N GLU A 370 -9.62 17.27 6.83
CA GLU A 370 -8.75 18.42 6.61
C GLU A 370 -8.97 19.50 7.71
N ASP A 371 -10.22 19.85 8.00
CA ASP A 371 -10.56 20.80 9.06
C ASP A 371 -10.16 20.26 10.43
N LEU A 372 -10.36 18.95 10.64
CA LEU A 372 -9.97 18.25 11.86
C LEU A 372 -8.45 18.37 12.10
N VAL A 373 -7.63 18.11 11.10
CA VAL A 373 -6.17 18.23 11.19
C VAL A 373 -5.74 19.67 11.39
N ASN A 374 -6.33 20.62 10.63
CA ASN A 374 -6.02 22.03 10.74
C ASN A 374 -6.41 22.66 12.10
N SER A 375 -7.37 22.07 12.81
CA SER A 375 -7.76 22.50 14.17
C SER A 375 -6.62 22.38 15.20
N PHE A 376 -5.59 21.59 14.88
CA PHE A 376 -4.38 21.45 15.71
C PHE A 376 -3.28 22.47 15.39
N ARG A 377 -3.47 23.35 14.42
CA ARG A 377 -2.48 24.37 14.05
C ARG A 377 -2.10 25.25 15.25
N SER A 378 -0.80 25.48 15.40
CA SER A 378 -0.20 26.31 16.46
C SER A 378 -0.49 25.82 17.90
N LEU A 379 -0.88 24.56 18.08
CA LEU A 379 -0.99 23.93 19.39
C LEU A 379 0.36 23.36 19.86
N ASP A 380 0.37 22.84 21.07
CA ASP A 380 1.51 22.11 21.59
C ASP A 380 1.70 20.77 20.84
N ARG A 381 2.91 20.24 20.84
CA ARG A 381 3.20 18.98 20.14
C ARG A 381 2.79 17.75 20.93
N ARG A 382 2.65 17.87 22.27
CA ARG A 382 2.38 16.77 23.20
C ARG A 382 1.22 17.11 24.11
N PHE A 383 0.41 16.09 24.36
CA PHE A 383 -0.77 16.20 25.19
C PHE A 383 -0.92 14.98 26.09
N PRO A 384 -1.08 15.15 27.43
CA PRO A 384 -1.73 14.13 28.24
C PRO A 384 -3.12 13.80 27.68
N GLN A 385 -3.60 12.59 27.84
CA GLN A 385 -4.90 12.17 27.27
C GLN A 385 -6.05 13.12 27.65
N ARG A 386 -6.13 13.51 28.90
CA ARG A 386 -7.16 14.45 29.38
C ARG A 386 -7.14 15.79 28.62
N GLU A 387 -5.95 16.33 28.41
CA GLU A 387 -5.78 17.61 27.68
C GLU A 387 -6.16 17.47 26.21
N LEU A 388 -5.75 16.38 25.55
CA LEU A 388 -6.12 16.07 24.17
C LEU A 388 -7.64 16.01 24.00
N LEU A 389 -8.33 15.27 24.87
CA LEU A 389 -9.78 15.13 24.83
C LEU A 389 -10.50 16.47 25.11
N GLU A 390 -9.95 17.31 25.98
CA GLU A 390 -10.50 18.64 26.24
C GLU A 390 -10.34 19.58 25.05
N ILE A 391 -9.20 19.55 24.36
CA ILE A 391 -8.96 20.32 23.12
C ILE A 391 -9.96 19.87 22.05
N ILE A 392 -10.13 18.55 21.84
CA ILE A 392 -11.07 18.01 20.86
C ILE A 392 -12.50 18.47 21.19
N ARG A 393 -12.91 18.38 22.45
CA ARG A 393 -14.24 18.82 22.87
C ARG A 393 -14.47 20.30 22.61
N LYS A 394 -13.54 21.16 23.06
CA LYS A 394 -13.71 22.63 23.01
C LYS A 394 -13.55 23.20 21.61
N LYS A 395 -12.55 22.73 20.84
CA LYS A 395 -12.21 23.35 19.54
C LYS A 395 -12.84 22.64 18.36
N ILE A 396 -13.12 21.33 18.47
CA ILE A 396 -13.57 20.54 17.33
C ILE A 396 -15.06 20.24 17.42
N LEU A 397 -15.51 19.56 18.46
CA LEU A 397 -16.92 19.17 18.60
C LEU A 397 -17.87 20.36 18.71
N ASN A 398 -17.43 21.47 19.28
CA ASN A 398 -18.25 22.70 19.37
C ASN A 398 -18.32 23.49 18.05
N SER A 399 -17.41 23.24 17.10
CA SER A 399 -17.29 24.04 15.88
C SER A 399 -17.53 23.24 14.60
N LEU A 400 -17.33 21.94 14.64
CA LEU A 400 -17.39 21.07 13.46
C LEU A 400 -18.38 19.92 13.65
N ASN A 401 -19.15 19.64 12.60
CA ASN A 401 -20.01 18.46 12.54
C ASN A 401 -19.20 17.29 11.97
N ILE A 402 -18.51 16.55 12.84
CA ILE A 402 -17.65 15.44 12.42
C ILE A 402 -18.47 14.19 12.15
N GLN A 403 -18.21 13.58 10.98
CA GLN A 403 -18.73 12.26 10.61
C GLN A 403 -17.56 11.32 10.39
N ILE A 404 -17.61 10.13 10.99
CA ILE A 404 -16.60 9.07 10.80
C ILE A 404 -17.35 7.80 10.40
N ASP A 405 -16.92 7.21 9.28
CA ASP A 405 -17.54 5.99 8.70
C ASP A 405 -19.07 6.13 8.56
N GLY A 406 -19.53 7.33 8.15
CA GLY A 406 -20.97 7.65 7.94
C GLY A 406 -21.74 7.98 9.22
N GLN A 407 -21.15 7.86 10.40
CA GLN A 407 -21.80 8.15 11.68
C GLN A 407 -21.40 9.51 12.24
N LYS A 408 -22.37 10.29 12.72
CA LYS A 408 -22.11 11.54 13.40
C LYS A 408 -21.47 11.29 14.77
N ILE A 409 -20.36 11.95 15.04
CA ILE A 409 -19.58 11.75 16.26
C ILE A 409 -19.88 12.85 17.28
N HIS A 410 -20.11 12.42 18.53
CA HIS A 410 -20.40 13.28 19.68
C HIS A 410 -19.38 13.15 20.82
N LYS A 411 -18.50 12.13 20.76
CA LYS A 411 -17.53 11.84 21.81
C LYS A 411 -16.12 12.22 21.37
N SER A 412 -15.38 12.89 22.26
CA SER A 412 -13.99 13.29 22.00
C SER A 412 -13.06 12.08 21.83
N GLU A 413 -13.33 10.98 22.55
CA GLU A 413 -12.58 9.73 22.46
C GLU A 413 -12.65 9.13 21.05
N SER A 414 -13.81 9.15 20.40
CA SER A 414 -13.97 8.62 19.04
C SER A 414 -13.18 9.44 18.01
N ILE A 415 -13.07 10.76 18.21
CA ILE A 415 -12.23 11.61 17.34
C ILE A 415 -10.75 11.34 17.61
N ALA A 416 -10.35 11.21 18.88
CA ALA A 416 -8.98 10.90 19.25
C ALA A 416 -8.55 9.53 18.71
N ASP A 417 -9.41 8.53 18.82
CA ASP A 417 -9.19 7.20 18.23
C ASP A 417 -9.02 7.28 16.72
N PHE A 418 -9.88 8.03 16.04
CA PHE A 418 -9.75 8.23 14.59
C PHE A 418 -8.42 8.92 14.22
N LEU A 419 -8.01 9.97 14.93
CA LEU A 419 -6.74 10.65 14.71
C LEU A 419 -5.54 9.73 14.93
N TYR A 420 -5.62 8.81 15.88
CA TYR A 420 -4.62 7.79 16.14
C TYR A 420 -4.64 6.72 15.04
N ARG A 421 -5.81 6.24 14.64
CA ARG A 421 -6.00 5.25 13.57
C ARG A 421 -5.44 5.72 12.24
N ILE A 422 -5.65 6.99 11.87
CA ILE A 422 -5.09 7.55 10.64
C ILE A 422 -3.60 7.92 10.77
N GLY A 423 -3.04 7.89 11.97
CA GLY A 423 -1.63 8.19 12.25
C GLY A 423 -1.30 9.68 12.27
N PHE A 424 -2.29 10.54 12.52
CA PHE A 424 -2.03 11.96 12.76
C PHE A 424 -1.39 12.18 14.14
N ILE A 425 -1.89 11.49 15.16
CA ILE A 425 -1.27 11.39 16.47
C ILE A 425 -0.69 10.00 16.69
N VAL A 426 0.31 9.92 17.55
CA VAL A 426 0.98 8.70 17.99
C VAL A 426 1.02 8.66 19.51
N ALA A 427 1.00 7.46 20.08
CA ALA A 427 1.21 7.29 21.50
C ALA A 427 2.70 7.25 21.78
N ARG A 428 3.17 8.08 22.71
CA ARG A 428 4.57 8.14 23.12
C ARG A 428 4.72 7.52 24.49
N ALA A 429 5.57 6.50 24.59
CA ALA A 429 6.07 5.95 25.83
C ALA A 429 7.51 6.41 26.05
N GLU A 430 7.88 6.72 27.28
CA GLU A 430 9.25 7.01 27.67
C GLU A 430 9.80 5.81 28.47
N GLU A 431 10.89 5.25 28.01
CA GLU A 431 11.61 4.20 28.75
C GLU A 431 12.78 4.81 29.51
N ASP A 432 12.87 4.52 30.80
CA ASP A 432 13.94 5.01 31.67
C ASP A 432 15.32 4.60 31.14
N GLY A 433 16.10 5.60 30.71
CA GLY A 433 17.47 5.43 30.20
C GLY A 433 17.61 5.13 28.71
N TYR A 434 16.56 4.71 27.99
CA TYR A 434 16.63 4.29 26.59
C TYR A 434 16.02 5.30 25.59
N GLY A 435 15.36 6.34 26.06
CA GLY A 435 14.74 7.36 25.22
C GLY A 435 13.22 7.24 25.16
N TYR A 436 12.62 7.40 23.98
CA TYR A 436 11.19 7.29 23.82
C TYR A 436 10.85 6.39 22.64
N TYR A 437 9.69 5.76 22.71
CA TYR A 437 9.12 4.95 21.65
C TYR A 437 7.76 5.52 21.21
N HIS A 438 7.47 5.44 19.91
CA HIS A 438 6.16 5.79 19.36
C HIS A 438 5.40 4.53 19.00
N TYR A 439 4.25 4.32 19.64
CA TYR A 439 3.30 3.31 19.22
C TYR A 439 2.33 3.88 18.20
N ASN A 440 2.18 3.17 17.11
CA ASN A 440 1.18 3.42 16.09
C ASN A 440 -0.08 2.59 16.36
N TYR A 441 -1.17 2.92 15.72
CA TYR A 441 -2.43 2.16 15.85
C TYR A 441 -2.29 0.66 15.52
N SER A 442 -1.39 0.32 14.58
CA SER A 442 -1.11 -1.10 14.23
C SER A 442 -0.35 -1.85 15.32
N ASP A 443 0.38 -1.14 16.19
CA ASP A 443 1.16 -1.74 17.27
C ASP A 443 0.29 -1.94 18.52
N LEU A 444 -0.49 -0.92 18.87
CA LEU A 444 -1.41 -0.92 19.99
C LEU A 444 -2.76 -0.30 19.57
N PRO A 445 -3.65 -1.05 18.93
CA PRO A 445 -5.02 -0.59 18.68
C PRO A 445 -5.77 -0.44 20.01
N ASP A 446 -6.92 0.21 19.97
CA ASP A 446 -7.87 0.29 21.09
C ASP A 446 -7.41 1.05 22.37
N LEU A 447 -6.38 1.88 22.28
CA LEU A 447 -5.92 2.68 23.41
C LEU A 447 -6.97 3.69 23.93
N PHE A 448 -7.99 4.01 23.14
CA PHE A 448 -9.13 4.84 23.53
C PHE A 448 -10.39 4.03 23.82
N SER A 449 -10.38 2.70 23.68
CA SER A 449 -11.52 1.86 24.01
C SER A 449 -11.68 1.73 25.53
N GLY A 450 -12.91 1.91 26.00
CA GLY A 450 -13.24 2.10 27.41
C GLY A 450 -12.73 1.01 28.34
N GLY A 451 -11.99 1.41 29.34
CA GLY A 451 -11.47 0.60 30.46
C GLY A 451 -9.97 0.73 30.70
N ASN A 452 -9.19 1.13 29.70
CA ASN A 452 -7.74 1.28 29.84
C ASN A 452 -7.36 2.77 29.89
N ASN A 453 -7.60 3.40 31.02
CA ASN A 453 -7.45 4.86 31.08
C ASN A 453 -6.04 5.35 31.43
N ASP A 454 -5.07 4.49 31.72
CA ASP A 454 -3.76 4.95 32.20
C ASP A 454 -2.60 4.03 31.85
N PHE A 455 -2.16 4.08 30.60
CA PHE A 455 -0.82 3.59 30.25
C PHE A 455 0.29 4.64 30.49
N ASN A 456 0.05 5.72 31.18
CA ASN A 456 0.96 6.88 31.29
C ASN A 456 1.50 7.39 29.93
N LEU A 457 0.72 7.19 28.87
CA LEU A 457 1.10 7.57 27.53
C LEU A 457 0.85 9.06 27.28
N ILE A 458 1.76 9.67 26.56
CA ILE A 458 1.60 11.03 26.06
C ILE A 458 1.22 10.95 24.59
N TRP A 459 0.16 11.64 24.21
CA TRP A 459 -0.24 11.76 22.80
C TRP A 459 0.62 12.83 22.13
N GLU A 460 1.16 12.52 20.98
CA GLU A 460 2.06 13.43 20.26
C GLU A 460 1.62 13.56 18.81
N ILE A 461 1.57 14.80 18.28
CA ILE A 461 1.40 14.98 16.83
C ILE A 461 2.62 14.40 16.14
N HIS A 462 2.39 13.51 15.15
CA HIS A 462 3.51 12.86 14.48
C HIS A 462 4.48 13.88 13.87
N PRO A 463 5.80 13.69 13.99
CA PRO A 463 6.81 14.66 13.55
C PRO A 463 6.62 15.19 12.13
N CYS A 464 6.20 14.34 11.18
CA CYS A 464 6.08 14.72 9.78
C CYS A 464 5.10 15.88 9.51
N TYR A 465 4.12 16.13 10.40
CA TYR A 465 3.10 17.18 10.22
C TYR A 465 3.42 18.49 10.95
N ARG A 466 4.40 18.49 11.88
CA ARG A 466 4.58 19.57 12.86
C ARG A 466 4.91 20.92 12.25
N GLU A 467 5.89 20.99 11.36
CA GLU A 467 6.31 22.28 10.77
C GLU A 467 5.23 22.85 9.85
N ALA A 468 4.49 22.01 9.13
CA ALA A 468 3.36 22.46 8.29
C ALA A 468 2.20 23.03 9.09
N LEU A 469 2.00 22.57 10.33
CA LEU A 469 0.96 23.05 11.23
C LEU A 469 1.47 24.12 12.22
N ASN A 470 2.71 24.58 12.09
CA ASN A 470 3.35 25.52 13.03
C ASN A 470 3.20 25.05 14.50
N ILE A 471 3.38 23.76 14.75
CA ILE A 471 3.29 23.19 16.09
C ILE A 471 4.38 23.76 16.99
N LYS A 472 4.01 24.21 18.18
CA LYS A 472 4.92 24.86 19.11
C LYS A 472 6.06 23.96 19.53
N LYS A 473 7.29 24.46 19.47
CA LYS A 473 8.48 23.78 20.02
C LYS A 473 8.40 23.90 21.54
N LEU A 474 8.73 22.82 22.26
CA LEU A 474 8.80 22.86 23.73
C LEU A 474 9.90 23.83 24.15
N ASN A 475 9.58 24.75 25.06
CA ASN A 475 10.58 25.58 25.74
C ASN A 475 11.39 24.71 26.71
N ALA A 476 12.64 25.12 27.03
CA ALA A 476 13.52 24.36 27.93
C ALA A 476 12.86 24.07 29.29
N GLU A 477 12.12 25.02 29.85
CA GLU A 477 11.36 24.85 31.12
C GLU A 477 10.24 23.81 31.00
N GLN A 478 9.54 23.76 29.88
CA GLN A 478 8.47 22.77 29.62
C GLN A 478 9.04 21.36 29.39
N ARG A 479 10.28 21.24 28.91
CA ARG A 479 10.97 19.98 28.77
C ARG A 479 11.30 19.37 30.13
N ASN A 480 11.77 20.19 31.06
CA ASN A 480 12.15 19.78 32.41
C ASN A 480 10.92 19.53 33.33
N ALA A 481 9.88 20.38 33.21
CA ALA A 481 8.68 20.28 34.05
C ALA A 481 7.81 19.05 33.74
N LYS A 482 7.82 18.55 32.49
CA LYS A 482 7.02 17.36 32.12
C LYS A 482 7.70 16.04 32.53
N ASN A 483 9.01 16.03 32.71
CA ASN A 483 9.70 14.85 33.25
C ASN A 483 9.49 14.64 34.76
N TYR A 484 9.02 15.64 35.49
CA TYR A 484 8.78 15.56 36.94
C TYR A 484 7.32 15.31 37.36
N ARG A 485 6.35 15.42 36.44
CA ARG A 485 4.92 15.31 36.79
C ARG A 485 4.34 13.89 36.64
N TYR A 486 5.15 12.94 36.24
CA TYR A 486 4.72 11.55 36.02
C TYR A 486 5.60 10.56 36.78
N LYS A 487 5.87 10.85 38.08
CA LYS A 487 6.27 9.86 39.07
C LYS A 487 5.07 9.44 39.89
#